data_e8ca316dce183d7e2585ff2ee2e5e1f5
#
_entry.id   e8ca316dce183d7e2585ff2ee2e5e1f5
#
_cell.length_a   1.000
_cell.length_b   1.000
_cell.length_c   1.000
_cell.angle_alpha   90.00
_cell.angle_beta   90.00
_cell.angle_gamma   90.00
#
_symmetry.space_group_name_H-M   'P 1'
#
loop_
_entity.id
_entity.type
_entity.pdbx_description
1 polymer ?
#
loop_
_entity_poly.entity_id
_entity_poly.type
_entity_poly.pdbx_seq_one_letter_code
_entity_poly.pdbx_strand_id
1 'polypeptide(L)'
;MKQSNKKTLICVLLCALFCAVTAFAFAGCKKTEAAKKYAVIFMDGETQISEQTVEANKEAVKPADPTKESTVGEVYTFAGWSLTENGETVTDFTIKADTTFYAVYTSSTRQYKVTFMNGSEKLSESDVDYNGVAVAPAQTPAKESTVDTVFAFAGWSLTDGGEKVDELKITGDTTFYAVYTPSVRKYKVQFIGDDLDVTVSVNARENVPALKDEEGALGRKIVGYYSDEGFGTEFDTEAEILKDTVVYVKLSDYVYFNGAMLNKFTGGNASKTLNADGTFTMGITSGTTARLHQKNINLAMNDTNGFEVRAKLENVSRVDLFLYGQYTLNGTAGAGDNYQHLYRGLSTQGWTTSLPDADGYVTMVYDLAYIADKESAKDFVYNVINGFLIDIYGSGSITVDYVKSIKVTRSYAVNYYVDGAVKKTATVKEGEKAVALKDEEVALGRQIAGYYTDAAFTQVFDIANTAITQDTNVYVKLSDYVYFNGAMISKFTGGNATKTLNADGTATIGGDKNGLIAKQSGLNLDLNDTDGIEIKVKVNGATGRLIDIWVIGDYVKDGVNGTLTAENDAMGYYRGLPTQGYTVTAEDSEGYVIMRFDFAYITNGKGAQNFNFTKMTGLRIDLFGLQSATIAYVKSIQK
;
A
#
# COMPACT_ATOMS: atom_id res chain seq x y z
N MET A 1 -50.10 -18.41 -42.92
CA MET A 1 -50.36 -18.71 -44.36
C MET A 1 -50.78 -20.14 -44.47
N LYS A 2 -52.06 -20.32 -44.87
CA LYS A 2 -52.65 -21.34 -45.73
C LYS A 2 -52.40 -22.82 -45.32
N GLN A 3 -53.45 -23.46 -44.80
CA GLN A 3 -54.47 -24.27 -45.54
C GLN A 3 -53.84 -25.60 -45.96
N SER A 4 -54.47 -26.75 -45.72
CA SER A 4 -55.77 -27.22 -46.25
C SER A 4 -56.09 -28.60 -45.69
N ASN A 5 -57.22 -28.82 -45.03
CA ASN A 5 -58.39 -29.57 -45.45
C ASN A 5 -58.18 -30.77 -46.42
N LYS A 6 -58.70 -31.90 -45.96
CA LYS A 6 -59.60 -32.84 -46.71
C LYS A 6 -59.94 -33.95 -45.74
N LYS A 7 -61.11 -34.06 -45.12
CA LYS A 7 -62.44 -34.46 -45.53
C LYS A 7 -62.42 -35.47 -46.68
N THR A 8 -63.01 -36.64 -46.40
CA THR A 8 -64.00 -37.37 -47.23
C THR A 8 -64.08 -38.80 -46.71
N LEU A 9 -65.14 -39.29 -46.01
CA LEU A 9 -66.49 -39.66 -46.47
C LEU A 9 -66.43 -40.79 -47.47
N ILE A 10 -66.97 -41.90 -47.10
CA ILE A 10 -67.77 -42.92 -47.88
C ILE A 10 -68.20 -43.96 -46.83
N CYS A 11 -69.32 -44.03 -46.36
CA CYS A 11 -70.72 -44.09 -46.75
C CYS A 11 -71.05 -45.29 -47.66
N VAL A 12 -71.80 -46.23 -47.11
CA VAL A 12 -72.94 -46.90 -47.64
C VAL A 12 -72.73 -47.91 -48.80
N LEU A 13 -73.18 -49.06 -48.68
CA LEU A 13 -74.16 -49.83 -49.51
C LEU A 13 -74.07 -51.31 -49.18
N LEU A 14 -74.99 -51.86 -48.92
CA LEU A 14 -76.37 -52.29 -49.34
C LEU A 14 -76.41 -53.78 -49.20
N CYS A 15 -77.31 -54.22 -48.39
CA CYS A 15 -78.68 -54.68 -48.78
C CYS A 15 -78.72 -55.74 -49.86
N ALA A 16 -79.32 -56.72 -49.44
CA ALA A 16 -80.28 -57.50 -50.13
C ALA A 16 -79.87 -58.68 -51.03
N LEU A 17 -80.63 -59.58 -50.85
CA LEU A 17 -81.26 -60.54 -51.76
C LEU A 17 -80.67 -61.93 -51.74
N PHE A 18 -81.37 -62.99 -51.80
CA PHE A 18 -82.75 -63.26 -52.10
C PHE A 18 -83.07 -64.74 -51.81
N CYS A 19 -84.33 -64.97 -51.54
CA CYS A 19 -85.03 -66.21 -51.57
C CYS A 19 -84.71 -67.16 -52.73
N ALA A 20 -84.85 -68.40 -52.47
CA ALA A 20 -85.60 -69.36 -53.24
C ALA A 20 -85.49 -70.75 -52.59
N VAL A 21 -86.49 -71.26 -51.99
CA VAL A 21 -87.58 -72.06 -52.42
C VAL A 21 -87.16 -73.22 -53.34
N THR A 22 -87.34 -74.40 -52.88
CA THR A 22 -88.16 -75.53 -53.33
C THR A 22 -87.90 -76.74 -52.43
N ALA A 23 -88.78 -77.23 -51.88
CA ALA A 23 -89.87 -78.18 -51.75
C ALA A 23 -89.54 -79.62 -52.25
N PHE A 24 -90.16 -80.53 -51.50
CA PHE A 24 -90.44 -81.96 -51.66
C PHE A 24 -89.41 -82.95 -51.07
N ALA A 25 -89.78 -83.97 -50.39
CA ALA A 25 -91.14 -84.60 -50.13
C ALA A 25 -91.07 -85.52 -48.89
N PHE A 26 -92.18 -85.61 -48.27
CA PHE A 26 -92.79 -86.72 -47.49
C PHE A 26 -91.93 -87.95 -47.09
N ALA A 27 -91.88 -88.20 -45.81
CA ALA A 27 -92.62 -89.31 -45.19
C ALA A 27 -92.25 -89.51 -43.73
N GLY A 28 -93.28 -89.64 -42.88
CA GLY A 28 -93.07 -90.25 -41.57
C GLY A 28 -93.39 -89.46 -40.33
N CYS A 29 -94.71 -89.55 -40.01
CA CYS A 29 -95.25 -89.05 -38.75
C CYS A 29 -94.54 -89.58 -37.50
N LYS A 30 -94.03 -88.67 -36.68
CA LYS A 30 -94.19 -88.73 -35.21
C LYS A 30 -94.39 -87.31 -34.73
N LYS A 31 -95.50 -87.06 -34.11
CA LYS A 31 -95.81 -85.83 -33.40
C LYS A 31 -94.79 -85.63 -32.30
N THR A 32 -93.79 -84.81 -32.57
CA THR A 32 -92.94 -84.23 -31.56
C THR A 32 -93.53 -82.84 -31.29
N GLU A 33 -94.02 -82.60 -30.08
CA GLU A 33 -94.40 -81.22 -29.70
C GLU A 33 -93.22 -80.32 -30.06
N ALA A 34 -93.46 -79.30 -30.86
CA ALA A 34 -92.45 -78.31 -31.20
C ALA A 34 -91.98 -77.65 -29.91
N ALA A 35 -90.67 -77.83 -29.61
CA ALA A 35 -90.11 -77.20 -28.44
C ALA A 35 -90.41 -75.70 -28.49
N LYS A 36 -91.01 -75.21 -27.44
CA LYS A 36 -91.29 -73.76 -27.31
C LYS A 36 -90.00 -72.96 -27.47
N LYS A 37 -90.01 -72.00 -28.35
CA LYS A 37 -88.81 -71.16 -28.65
C LYS A 37 -89.07 -69.73 -28.16
N TYR A 38 -87.98 -69.10 -27.66
CA TYR A 38 -88.00 -67.74 -27.13
C TYR A 38 -87.01 -66.90 -27.89
N ALA A 39 -87.36 -65.60 -28.05
CA ALA A 39 -86.42 -64.61 -28.61
C ALA A 39 -85.44 -64.18 -27.53
N VAL A 40 -84.21 -64.19 -27.88
CA VAL A 40 -83.12 -63.72 -27.02
C VAL A 40 -82.37 -62.61 -27.73
N ILE A 41 -82.38 -61.45 -27.11
CA ILE A 41 -81.67 -60.26 -27.63
C ILE A 41 -80.53 -59.88 -26.70
N PHE A 42 -79.44 -59.60 -27.27
CA PHE A 42 -78.25 -59.00 -26.55
C PHE A 42 -78.13 -57.56 -26.97
N MET A 43 -78.09 -56.66 -25.98
CA MET A 43 -78.03 -55.21 -26.16
C MET A 43 -76.76 -54.65 -25.56
N ASP A 44 -76.17 -53.66 -26.21
CA ASP A 44 -75.17 -52.80 -25.63
C ASP A 44 -75.71 -51.38 -25.63
N GLY A 45 -76.20 -50.97 -24.46
CA GLY A 45 -76.99 -49.76 -24.35
C GLY A 45 -78.24 -49.87 -25.26
N GLU A 46 -78.44 -48.93 -26.16
CA GLU A 46 -79.54 -48.91 -27.13
C GLU A 46 -79.27 -49.78 -28.39
N THR A 47 -78.03 -50.29 -28.53
CA THR A 47 -77.59 -51.02 -29.73
C THR A 47 -77.84 -52.51 -29.57
N GLN A 48 -78.61 -53.13 -30.47
CA GLN A 48 -78.81 -54.57 -30.53
C GLN A 48 -77.54 -55.20 -31.19
N ILE A 49 -76.83 -56.05 -30.40
CA ILE A 49 -75.61 -56.71 -30.84
C ILE A 49 -75.94 -58.01 -31.52
N SER A 50 -76.92 -58.75 -30.96
CA SER A 50 -77.31 -60.07 -31.45
C SER A 50 -78.74 -60.37 -31.11
N GLU A 51 -79.46 -61.11 -32.00
CA GLU A 51 -80.76 -61.71 -31.80
C GLU A 51 -80.69 -63.18 -32.19
N GLN A 52 -81.27 -64.02 -31.34
CA GLN A 52 -81.34 -65.47 -31.63
C GLN A 52 -82.64 -66.05 -31.07
N THR A 53 -83.01 -67.12 -31.69
CA THR A 53 -84.18 -67.90 -31.20
C THR A 53 -83.64 -69.16 -30.50
N VAL A 54 -83.96 -69.30 -29.21
CA VAL A 54 -83.44 -70.36 -28.34
C VAL A 54 -84.61 -71.27 -27.86
N GLU A 55 -84.46 -72.58 -27.88
CA GLU A 55 -85.49 -73.53 -27.35
C GLU A 55 -85.58 -73.42 -25.83
N ALA A 56 -86.78 -73.62 -25.31
CA ALA A 56 -86.99 -73.56 -23.87
C ALA A 56 -85.99 -74.47 -23.11
N ASN A 57 -85.45 -73.96 -22.00
CA ASN A 57 -84.42 -74.62 -21.16
C ASN A 57 -83.13 -74.95 -21.85
N LYS A 58 -82.81 -74.28 -22.96
CA LYS A 58 -81.46 -74.28 -23.59
C LYS A 58 -80.80 -72.96 -23.25
N GLU A 59 -79.49 -73.01 -23.30
CA GLU A 59 -78.64 -71.79 -23.07
C GLU A 59 -78.60 -70.96 -24.34
N ALA A 60 -78.62 -69.62 -24.17
CA ALA A 60 -78.35 -68.69 -25.23
C ALA A 60 -76.87 -68.66 -25.52
N VAL A 61 -76.47 -68.49 -26.81
CA VAL A 61 -75.12 -68.34 -27.24
C VAL A 61 -74.73 -66.88 -27.07
N LYS A 62 -73.73 -66.64 -26.24
CA LYS A 62 -73.23 -65.27 -26.02
C LYS A 62 -72.57 -64.75 -27.29
N PRO A 63 -72.82 -63.52 -27.71
CA PRO A 63 -72.03 -62.85 -28.73
C PRO A 63 -70.65 -62.59 -28.20
N ALA A 64 -69.75 -62.15 -29.09
CA ALA A 64 -68.41 -61.63 -28.69
C ALA A 64 -68.62 -60.47 -27.69
N ASP A 65 -67.75 -60.43 -26.71
CA ASP A 65 -67.77 -59.36 -25.67
C ASP A 65 -67.75 -57.99 -26.34
N PRO A 66 -68.78 -57.15 -26.09
CA PRO A 66 -68.81 -55.82 -26.66
C PRO A 66 -67.76 -54.92 -25.97
N THR A 67 -67.31 -53.92 -26.70
CA THR A 67 -66.35 -52.96 -26.21
C THR A 67 -67.00 -51.58 -26.10
N LYS A 68 -66.86 -50.95 -24.92
CA LYS A 68 -67.29 -49.58 -24.72
C LYS A 68 -66.05 -48.66 -24.83
N GLU A 69 -66.17 -47.61 -25.66
CA GLU A 69 -65.08 -46.64 -25.78
C GLU A 69 -64.80 -45.99 -24.43
N SER A 70 -63.55 -46.06 -24.08
CA SER A 70 -63.01 -45.39 -22.86
C SER A 70 -62.96 -43.89 -23.08
N THR A 71 -63.27 -43.13 -22.04
CA THR A 71 -63.22 -41.67 -22.04
C THR A 71 -61.78 -41.20 -21.63
N VAL A 72 -61.57 -39.93 -21.61
CA VAL A 72 -60.33 -39.33 -21.07
C VAL A 72 -60.19 -39.64 -19.58
N GLY A 73 -61.30 -39.86 -18.83
CA GLY A 73 -61.26 -40.08 -17.39
C GLY A 73 -61.46 -41.54 -16.95
N GLU A 74 -62.01 -42.34 -17.79
CA GLU A 74 -62.45 -43.69 -17.40
C GLU A 74 -62.10 -44.72 -18.48
N VAL A 75 -61.67 -45.86 -18.03
CA VAL A 75 -61.51 -47.07 -18.83
C VAL A 75 -62.67 -48.00 -18.51
N TYR A 76 -63.39 -48.41 -19.55
CA TYR A 76 -64.49 -49.36 -19.42
C TYR A 76 -64.03 -50.76 -19.82
N THR A 77 -64.35 -51.74 -18.97
CA THR A 77 -64.10 -53.14 -19.22
C THR A 77 -65.40 -53.90 -19.17
N PHE A 78 -65.70 -54.70 -20.18
CA PHE A 78 -66.89 -55.54 -20.19
C PHE A 78 -66.88 -56.51 -19.00
N ALA A 79 -67.92 -56.43 -18.16
CA ALA A 79 -68.04 -57.24 -16.95
C ALA A 79 -68.89 -58.46 -17.14
N GLY A 80 -69.79 -58.42 -18.14
CA GLY A 80 -70.70 -59.52 -18.39
C GLY A 80 -72.06 -59.03 -18.88
N TRP A 81 -73.03 -59.94 -18.93
CA TRP A 81 -74.36 -59.69 -19.37
C TRP A 81 -75.32 -59.66 -18.17
N SER A 82 -76.35 -58.81 -18.17
CA SER A 82 -77.36 -58.65 -17.15
C SER A 82 -78.74 -58.76 -17.75
N LEU A 83 -79.73 -59.13 -16.94
CA LEU A 83 -81.15 -59.17 -17.35
C LEU A 83 -81.86 -57.81 -17.31
N THR A 84 -81.23 -56.86 -16.75
CA THR A 84 -81.70 -55.46 -16.69
C THR A 84 -80.54 -54.51 -17.08
N GLU A 85 -80.88 -53.40 -17.67
CA GLU A 85 -79.88 -52.38 -17.98
C GLU A 85 -79.18 -51.94 -16.71
N ASN A 86 -77.82 -51.95 -16.76
CA ASN A 86 -76.92 -51.64 -15.60
C ASN A 86 -77.13 -52.54 -14.36
N GLY A 87 -77.78 -53.76 -14.53
CA GLY A 87 -77.98 -54.68 -13.43
C GLY A 87 -76.79 -55.56 -13.09
N GLU A 88 -77.01 -56.47 -12.13
CA GLU A 88 -75.92 -57.44 -11.80
C GLU A 88 -75.71 -58.43 -12.93
N THR A 89 -74.53 -58.84 -13.19
CA THR A 89 -74.14 -59.78 -14.23
C THR A 89 -74.69 -61.18 -13.88
N VAL A 90 -75.23 -61.87 -14.88
CA VAL A 90 -75.73 -63.23 -14.72
C VAL A 90 -74.76 -64.26 -15.31
N THR A 91 -74.68 -65.42 -14.71
CA THR A 91 -73.91 -66.57 -15.18
C THR A 91 -74.75 -67.65 -15.78
N ASP A 92 -76.11 -67.64 -15.53
CA ASP A 92 -77.08 -68.58 -16.09
C ASP A 92 -77.76 -67.97 -17.31
N PHE A 93 -77.53 -68.54 -18.49
CA PHE A 93 -78.07 -68.09 -19.76
C PHE A 93 -79.16 -69.06 -20.25
N THR A 94 -79.75 -69.89 -19.34
CA THR A 94 -80.86 -70.79 -19.63
C THR A 94 -82.13 -70.05 -19.91
N ILE A 95 -82.76 -70.19 -21.07
CA ILE A 95 -83.85 -69.38 -21.55
C ILE A 95 -85.19 -70.06 -21.21
N LYS A 96 -86.04 -69.32 -20.45
CA LYS A 96 -87.40 -69.79 -20.03
C LYS A 96 -88.53 -68.91 -20.55
N ALA A 97 -88.22 -67.73 -21.06
CA ALA A 97 -89.05 -66.72 -21.64
C ALA A 97 -88.28 -65.85 -22.64
N ASP A 98 -88.99 -64.99 -23.39
CA ASP A 98 -88.34 -63.97 -24.19
C ASP A 98 -87.46 -63.15 -23.26
N THR A 99 -86.17 -63.01 -23.60
CA THR A 99 -85.17 -62.45 -22.68
C THR A 99 -84.29 -61.49 -23.43
N THR A 100 -84.03 -60.34 -22.77
CA THR A 100 -83.02 -59.37 -23.23
C THR A 100 -81.87 -59.33 -22.24
N PHE A 101 -80.71 -59.52 -22.71
CA PHE A 101 -79.49 -59.35 -21.96
C PHE A 101 -78.83 -58.02 -22.34
N TYR A 102 -78.39 -57.27 -21.31
CA TYR A 102 -77.72 -55.98 -21.46
C TYR A 102 -76.23 -56.10 -21.08
N ALA A 103 -75.39 -55.55 -21.89
CA ALA A 103 -73.99 -55.48 -21.57
C ALA A 103 -73.75 -54.59 -20.33
N VAL A 104 -72.97 -55.12 -19.41
CA VAL A 104 -72.58 -54.40 -18.20
C VAL A 104 -71.06 -54.15 -18.26
N TYR A 105 -70.68 -52.96 -17.92
CA TYR A 105 -69.29 -52.57 -17.89
C TYR A 105 -68.92 -52.13 -16.47
N THR A 106 -67.68 -52.47 -16.06
CA THR A 106 -67.04 -51.86 -14.93
C THR A 106 -66.19 -50.67 -15.45
N SER A 107 -66.17 -49.60 -14.67
CA SER A 107 -65.28 -48.48 -14.96
C SER A 107 -64.16 -48.39 -13.94
N SER A 108 -63.04 -48.01 -14.38
CA SER A 108 -61.90 -47.63 -13.54
C SER A 108 -61.31 -46.29 -14.01
N THR A 109 -60.83 -45.50 -13.08
CA THR A 109 -60.15 -44.22 -13.42
C THR A 109 -59.01 -44.52 -14.36
N ARG A 110 -58.94 -43.76 -15.46
CA ARG A 110 -57.83 -43.86 -16.39
C ARG A 110 -56.60 -43.35 -15.75
N GLN A 111 -55.49 -44.09 -15.87
CA GLN A 111 -54.16 -43.66 -15.44
C GLN A 111 -53.37 -43.14 -16.62
N TYR A 112 -52.59 -42.11 -16.33
CA TYR A 112 -51.72 -41.48 -17.29
C TYR A 112 -50.28 -41.55 -16.81
N LYS A 113 -49.37 -41.72 -17.76
CA LYS A 113 -47.96 -41.77 -17.51
C LYS A 113 -47.43 -40.37 -17.22
N VAL A 114 -46.81 -40.22 -16.05
CA VAL A 114 -46.17 -38.97 -15.64
C VAL A 114 -44.66 -39.17 -15.51
N THR A 115 -43.92 -38.38 -16.23
CA THR A 115 -42.45 -38.41 -16.21
C THR A 115 -41.91 -37.11 -15.69
N PHE A 116 -40.92 -37.16 -14.77
CA PHE A 116 -40.19 -36.00 -14.29
C PHE A 116 -38.79 -36.05 -14.88
N MET A 117 -38.35 -34.92 -15.49
CA MET A 117 -37.10 -34.75 -16.19
C MET A 117 -36.28 -33.62 -15.60
N ASN A 118 -34.97 -33.78 -15.58
CA ASN A 118 -33.99 -32.72 -15.35
C ASN A 118 -33.16 -32.53 -16.63
N GLY A 119 -33.56 -31.61 -17.49
CA GLY A 119 -33.06 -31.55 -18.86
C GLY A 119 -33.32 -32.86 -19.59
N SER A 120 -32.31 -33.59 -20.00
CA SER A 120 -32.37 -34.90 -20.66
C SER A 120 -32.43 -36.10 -19.70
N GLU A 121 -32.20 -35.90 -18.41
CA GLU A 121 -32.18 -36.94 -17.40
C GLU A 121 -33.61 -37.24 -16.88
N LYS A 122 -34.03 -38.52 -16.95
CA LYS A 122 -35.29 -38.97 -16.34
C LYS A 122 -35.06 -39.23 -14.85
N LEU A 123 -35.78 -38.46 -14.01
CA LEU A 123 -35.72 -38.57 -12.55
C LEU A 123 -36.66 -39.61 -11.99
N SER A 124 -37.91 -39.65 -12.52
CA SER A 124 -38.92 -40.63 -12.14
C SER A 124 -39.99 -40.77 -13.20
N GLU A 125 -40.74 -41.89 -13.13
CA GLU A 125 -41.93 -42.16 -13.92
C GLU A 125 -42.93 -42.89 -13.06
N SER A 126 -44.21 -42.51 -13.15
CA SER A 126 -45.32 -43.16 -12.42
C SER A 126 -46.60 -43.02 -13.19
N ASP A 127 -47.55 -43.90 -12.90
CA ASP A 127 -48.93 -43.78 -13.40
C ASP A 127 -49.76 -43.01 -12.36
N VAL A 128 -50.54 -42.05 -12.84
CA VAL A 128 -51.38 -41.18 -12.01
C VAL A 128 -52.81 -41.17 -12.57
N ASP A 129 -53.79 -41.26 -11.70
CA ASP A 129 -55.17 -41.20 -12.05
C ASP A 129 -55.53 -39.87 -12.74
N TYR A 130 -56.47 -39.94 -13.68
CA TYR A 130 -57.05 -38.73 -14.28
C TYR A 130 -57.59 -37.77 -13.21
N ASN A 131 -57.25 -36.47 -13.35
CA ASN A 131 -57.49 -35.41 -12.37
C ASN A 131 -56.73 -35.58 -11.04
N GLY A 132 -55.89 -36.59 -10.91
CA GLY A 132 -54.99 -36.75 -9.80
C GLY A 132 -53.86 -35.75 -9.87
N VAL A 133 -53.12 -35.55 -8.75
CA VAL A 133 -51.95 -34.70 -8.66
C VAL A 133 -50.70 -35.58 -8.66
N ALA A 134 -49.77 -35.30 -9.57
CA ALA A 134 -48.52 -36.03 -9.63
C ALA A 134 -47.65 -35.73 -8.40
N VAL A 135 -47.00 -36.76 -7.89
CA VAL A 135 -46.02 -36.64 -6.79
C VAL A 135 -44.66 -36.43 -7.39
N ALA A 136 -44.10 -35.26 -7.13
CA ALA A 136 -42.75 -34.94 -7.56
C ALA A 136 -41.70 -35.85 -6.87
N PRO A 137 -40.52 -36.08 -7.50
CA PRO A 137 -39.43 -36.81 -6.89
C PRO A 137 -39.05 -36.23 -5.51
N ALA A 138 -38.81 -37.11 -4.53
CA ALA A 138 -38.43 -36.70 -3.18
C ALA A 138 -37.09 -35.94 -3.13
N GLN A 139 -36.17 -36.28 -4.03
CA GLN A 139 -34.91 -35.57 -4.17
C GLN A 139 -35.09 -34.36 -5.09
N THR A 140 -34.80 -33.19 -4.57
CA THR A 140 -34.82 -31.95 -5.36
C THR A 140 -33.75 -32.02 -6.45
N PRO A 141 -34.11 -31.85 -7.72
CA PRO A 141 -33.13 -31.86 -8.80
C PRO A 141 -32.17 -30.68 -8.68
N ALA A 142 -30.92 -30.91 -9.07
CA ALA A 142 -29.89 -29.90 -9.09
C ALA A 142 -29.40 -29.65 -10.53
N LYS A 143 -29.08 -28.42 -10.81
CA LYS A 143 -28.38 -28.01 -12.04
C LYS A 143 -26.99 -27.52 -11.65
N GLU A 144 -25.98 -28.00 -12.36
CA GLU A 144 -24.61 -27.54 -12.12
C GLU A 144 -24.50 -26.02 -12.30
N SER A 145 -23.95 -25.39 -11.28
CA SER A 145 -23.70 -23.97 -11.31
C SER A 145 -22.44 -23.68 -12.11
N THR A 146 -22.43 -22.59 -12.86
CA THR A 146 -21.26 -22.10 -13.58
C THR A 146 -20.40 -21.24 -12.68
N VAL A 147 -19.29 -20.73 -13.22
CA VAL A 147 -18.46 -19.70 -12.56
C VAL A 147 -19.29 -18.45 -12.23
N ASP A 148 -20.23 -18.10 -13.10
CA ASP A 148 -20.99 -16.84 -12.99
C ASP A 148 -22.36 -16.98 -12.35
N THR A 149 -22.94 -18.18 -12.39
CA THR A 149 -24.36 -18.37 -12.09
C THR A 149 -24.59 -19.56 -11.18
N VAL A 150 -25.38 -19.35 -10.17
CA VAL A 150 -25.95 -20.38 -9.31
C VAL A 150 -27.39 -20.61 -9.73
N PHE A 151 -27.80 -21.88 -9.85
CA PHE A 151 -29.13 -22.28 -10.21
C PHE A 151 -29.85 -22.86 -9.00
N ALA A 152 -30.96 -22.23 -8.59
CA ALA A 152 -31.82 -22.74 -7.55
C ALA A 152 -33.05 -23.39 -8.19
N PHE A 153 -33.39 -24.65 -7.79
CA PHE A 153 -34.62 -25.29 -8.26
C PHE A 153 -35.86 -24.44 -7.89
N ALA A 154 -36.65 -24.11 -8.88
CA ALA A 154 -37.83 -23.23 -8.74
C ALA A 154 -39.14 -24.00 -8.79
N GLY A 155 -39.18 -25.19 -9.37
CA GLY A 155 -40.38 -25.99 -9.56
C GLY A 155 -40.37 -26.76 -10.87
N TRP A 156 -41.56 -27.10 -11.34
CA TRP A 156 -41.76 -27.93 -12.53
C TRP A 156 -42.47 -27.15 -13.63
N SER A 157 -42.19 -27.45 -14.89
CA SER A 157 -42.84 -26.90 -16.08
C SER A 157 -43.30 -28.01 -17.00
N LEU A 158 -44.28 -27.72 -17.85
CA LEU A 158 -44.77 -28.66 -18.88
C LEU A 158 -43.89 -28.69 -20.13
N THR A 159 -42.96 -27.77 -20.25
CA THR A 159 -42.00 -27.73 -21.37
C THR A 159 -40.61 -27.47 -20.85
N ASP A 160 -39.58 -28.00 -21.51
CA ASP A 160 -38.20 -27.72 -21.15
C ASP A 160 -37.89 -26.22 -21.30
N GLY A 161 -37.39 -25.61 -20.23
CA GLY A 161 -37.18 -24.17 -20.15
C GLY A 161 -38.43 -23.29 -20.08
N GLY A 162 -39.63 -23.92 -19.86
CA GLY A 162 -40.88 -23.20 -19.78
C GLY A 162 -41.14 -22.56 -18.41
N GLU A 163 -42.29 -21.91 -18.29
CA GLU A 163 -42.74 -21.31 -17.03
C GLU A 163 -43.16 -22.37 -16.01
N LYS A 164 -42.89 -22.10 -14.75
CA LYS A 164 -43.30 -22.96 -13.64
C LYS A 164 -44.81 -23.09 -13.58
N VAL A 165 -45.29 -24.34 -13.38
CA VAL A 165 -46.70 -24.62 -13.08
C VAL A 165 -46.93 -24.60 -11.57
N ASP A 166 -48.10 -24.12 -11.17
CA ASP A 166 -48.50 -24.06 -9.76
C ASP A 166 -49.05 -25.38 -9.23
N GLU A 167 -49.66 -26.20 -10.13
CA GLU A 167 -50.31 -27.47 -9.79
C GLU A 167 -49.85 -28.57 -10.76
N LEU A 168 -49.52 -29.74 -10.23
CA LEU A 168 -49.13 -30.92 -11.00
C LEU A 168 -50.35 -31.83 -11.33
N LYS A 169 -51.45 -31.24 -11.79
CA LYS A 169 -52.68 -31.94 -12.13
C LYS A 169 -52.55 -32.67 -13.46
N ILE A 170 -53.04 -33.93 -13.50
CA ILE A 170 -52.89 -34.81 -14.64
C ILE A 170 -54.18 -34.96 -15.42
N THR A 171 -54.17 -34.63 -16.70
CA THR A 171 -55.30 -34.78 -17.63
C THR A 171 -54.96 -35.60 -18.88
N GLY A 172 -53.69 -36.05 -18.98
CA GLY A 172 -53.13 -36.83 -20.07
C GLY A 172 -51.71 -37.23 -19.75
N ASP A 173 -51.08 -38.02 -20.60
CA ASP A 173 -49.63 -38.31 -20.47
C ASP A 173 -48.85 -37.02 -20.42
N THR A 174 -48.06 -36.85 -19.36
CA THR A 174 -47.44 -35.56 -19.01
C THR A 174 -45.97 -35.74 -18.67
N THR A 175 -45.14 -34.85 -19.22
CA THR A 175 -43.76 -34.74 -18.83
C THR A 175 -43.54 -33.40 -18.15
N PHE A 176 -43.00 -33.43 -16.93
CA PHE A 176 -42.61 -32.27 -16.17
C PHE A 176 -41.09 -32.09 -16.25
N TYR A 177 -40.64 -30.89 -16.52
CA TYR A 177 -39.24 -30.50 -16.58
C TYR A 177 -38.87 -29.61 -15.40
N ALA A 178 -37.72 -29.89 -14.80
CA ALA A 178 -37.19 -29.06 -13.73
C ALA A 178 -36.91 -27.65 -14.22
N VAL A 179 -37.39 -26.65 -13.48
CA VAL A 179 -37.15 -25.23 -13.74
C VAL A 179 -36.24 -24.68 -12.67
N TYR A 180 -35.32 -23.83 -13.10
CA TYR A 180 -34.32 -23.21 -12.22
C TYR A 180 -34.35 -21.70 -12.32
N THR A 181 -34.25 -21.04 -11.17
CA THR A 181 -34.00 -19.59 -11.10
C THR A 181 -32.51 -19.34 -11.08
N PRO A 182 -31.97 -18.65 -12.08
CA PRO A 182 -30.58 -18.26 -12.07
C PRO A 182 -30.36 -17.07 -11.12
N SER A 183 -29.24 -17.05 -10.44
CA SER A 183 -28.74 -15.88 -9.69
C SER A 183 -27.25 -15.73 -9.91
N VAL A 184 -26.76 -14.49 -9.82
CA VAL A 184 -25.33 -14.23 -9.92
C VAL A 184 -24.60 -14.93 -8.79
N ARG A 185 -23.56 -15.68 -9.11
CA ARG A 185 -22.71 -16.32 -8.11
C ARG A 185 -21.96 -15.24 -7.34
N LYS A 186 -21.83 -15.43 -6.04
CA LYS A 186 -21.02 -14.56 -5.19
C LYS A 186 -19.85 -15.37 -4.65
N TYR A 187 -18.71 -14.69 -4.60
CA TYR A 187 -17.48 -15.20 -4.03
C TYR A 187 -17.11 -14.41 -2.79
N LYS A 188 -16.45 -15.08 -1.88
CA LYS A 188 -15.89 -14.43 -0.68
C LYS A 188 -14.52 -13.89 -1.01
N VAL A 189 -14.29 -12.61 -0.71
CA VAL A 189 -12.97 -12.00 -0.70
C VAL A 189 -12.64 -11.69 0.76
N GLN A 190 -11.62 -12.36 1.28
CA GLN A 190 -11.17 -12.18 2.64
C GLN A 190 -9.90 -11.32 2.63
N PHE A 191 -9.94 -10.18 3.29
CA PHE A 191 -8.80 -9.31 3.51
C PHE A 191 -8.16 -9.63 4.85
N ILE A 192 -6.87 -9.96 4.84
CA ILE A 192 -6.09 -10.34 6.02
C ILE A 192 -4.92 -9.36 6.18
N GLY A 193 -4.72 -8.82 7.37
CA GLY A 193 -3.60 -7.98 7.77
C GLY A 193 -3.29 -8.21 9.24
N ASP A 194 -2.36 -7.44 9.85
CA ASP A 194 -1.92 -7.65 11.24
C ASP A 194 -3.09 -7.86 12.21
N ASP A 195 -3.99 -6.91 12.35
CA ASP A 195 -5.21 -7.02 13.18
C ASP A 195 -6.48 -6.93 12.31
N LEU A 196 -6.37 -7.24 11.02
CA LEU A 196 -7.44 -7.15 10.04
C LEU A 196 -7.87 -8.53 9.57
N ASP A 197 -9.17 -8.83 9.70
CA ASP A 197 -9.83 -9.97 9.07
C ASP A 197 -11.24 -9.51 8.63
N VAL A 198 -11.36 -9.07 7.39
CA VAL A 198 -12.62 -8.58 6.82
C VAL A 198 -12.98 -9.42 5.62
N THR A 199 -14.21 -9.97 5.62
CA THR A 199 -14.74 -10.70 4.47
C THR A 199 -15.86 -9.92 3.80
N VAL A 200 -15.74 -9.71 2.51
CA VAL A 200 -16.78 -9.12 1.66
C VAL A 200 -17.28 -10.14 0.66
N SER A 201 -18.51 -9.94 0.18
CA SER A 201 -19.12 -10.79 -0.85
C SER A 201 -19.16 -10.01 -2.17
N VAL A 202 -18.52 -10.54 -3.19
CA VAL A 202 -18.35 -9.92 -4.52
C VAL A 202 -19.09 -10.78 -5.54
N ASN A 203 -19.82 -10.19 -6.47
CA ASN A 203 -20.43 -10.94 -7.55
C ASN A 203 -19.33 -11.48 -8.49
N ALA A 204 -19.59 -12.62 -9.09
CA ALA A 204 -18.71 -13.18 -10.12
C ALA A 204 -18.43 -12.13 -11.21
N ARG A 205 -17.16 -12.01 -11.63
CA ARG A 205 -16.63 -11.06 -12.61
C ARG A 205 -16.63 -9.60 -12.18
N GLU A 206 -17.00 -9.30 -10.96
CA GLU A 206 -16.71 -7.97 -10.40
C GLU A 206 -15.28 -7.92 -9.86
N ASN A 207 -14.73 -6.72 -9.77
CA ASN A 207 -13.43 -6.46 -9.19
C ASN A 207 -13.50 -6.48 -7.66
N VAL A 208 -12.36 -6.59 -7.02
CA VAL A 208 -12.27 -6.50 -5.56
C VAL A 208 -12.51 -5.05 -5.12
N PRO A 209 -13.51 -4.76 -4.28
CA PRO A 209 -13.66 -3.42 -3.74
C PRO A 209 -12.47 -3.10 -2.81
N ALA A 210 -11.79 -1.98 -3.09
CA ALA A 210 -10.74 -1.51 -2.20
C ALA A 210 -11.33 -1.15 -0.82
N LEU A 211 -10.70 -1.62 0.24
CA LEU A 211 -11.05 -1.22 1.59
C LEU A 211 -10.62 0.24 1.81
N LYS A 212 -11.39 0.96 2.60
CA LYS A 212 -10.98 2.26 3.10
C LYS A 212 -9.98 2.09 4.25
N ASP A 213 -9.09 3.06 4.46
CA ASP A 213 -8.08 3.01 5.52
C ASP A 213 -8.68 2.71 6.90
N GLU A 214 -9.85 3.33 7.21
CA GLU A 214 -10.56 3.13 8.49
C GLU A 214 -11.23 1.75 8.64
N GLU A 215 -11.31 0.99 7.58
CA GLU A 215 -11.78 -0.41 7.57
C GLU A 215 -10.61 -1.37 7.77
N GLY A 216 -9.38 -0.93 7.47
CA GLY A 216 -8.15 -1.68 7.68
C GLY A 216 -7.77 -1.73 9.16
N ALA A 217 -7.23 -0.64 9.69
CA ALA A 217 -6.87 -0.53 11.11
C ALA A 217 -6.89 0.92 11.57
N LEU A 218 -7.35 1.15 12.79
CA LEU A 218 -7.30 2.49 13.38
C LEU A 218 -5.84 2.94 13.57
N GLY A 219 -5.47 4.06 12.96
CA GLY A 219 -4.14 4.63 13.06
C GLY A 219 -3.12 4.10 12.07
N ARG A 220 -3.55 3.40 11.04
CA ARG A 220 -2.71 2.93 9.94
C ARG A 220 -3.36 3.21 8.58
N LYS A 221 -2.56 3.39 7.57
CA LYS A 221 -3.01 3.54 6.17
C LYS A 221 -2.82 2.23 5.43
N ILE A 222 -3.75 1.87 4.56
CA ILE A 222 -3.55 0.76 3.62
C ILE A 222 -2.58 1.24 2.54
N VAL A 223 -1.46 0.54 2.39
CA VAL A 223 -0.41 0.89 1.42
C VAL A 223 -0.31 -0.09 0.25
N GLY A 224 -1.01 -1.21 0.31
CA GLY A 224 -1.07 -2.15 -0.80
C GLY A 224 -1.87 -3.41 -0.49
N TYR A 225 -2.20 -4.13 -1.55
CA TYR A 225 -2.87 -5.42 -1.55
C TYR A 225 -1.95 -6.46 -2.20
N TYR A 226 -1.88 -7.65 -1.61
CA TYR A 226 -0.96 -8.70 -2.04
C TYR A 226 -1.63 -10.07 -2.09
N SER A 227 -1.08 -10.95 -2.93
CA SER A 227 -1.55 -12.33 -3.08
C SER A 227 -0.91 -13.29 -2.08
N ASP A 228 0.12 -12.87 -1.36
CA ASP A 228 0.87 -13.67 -0.39
C ASP A 228 1.16 -12.89 0.90
N GLU A 229 1.28 -13.61 2.01
CA GLU A 229 1.52 -13.06 3.35
C GLU A 229 2.85 -12.31 3.47
N GLY A 230 3.84 -12.65 2.64
CA GLY A 230 5.15 -12.00 2.62
C GLY A 230 5.18 -10.68 1.84
N PHE A 231 4.04 -10.23 1.29
CA PHE A 231 3.93 -9.03 0.47
C PHE A 231 4.90 -9.01 -0.73
N GLY A 232 5.17 -10.19 -1.31
CA GLY A 232 6.08 -10.34 -2.45
C GLY A 232 5.42 -10.11 -3.79
N THR A 233 4.12 -10.41 -3.91
CA THR A 233 3.36 -10.32 -5.15
C THR A 233 2.16 -9.41 -4.97
N GLU A 234 2.12 -8.29 -5.66
CA GLU A 234 0.97 -7.39 -5.66
C GLU A 234 -0.30 -8.10 -6.14
N PHE A 235 -1.42 -7.83 -5.50
CA PHE A 235 -2.72 -8.30 -5.90
C PHE A 235 -3.36 -7.28 -6.86
N ASP A 236 -3.76 -7.75 -8.04
CA ASP A 236 -4.48 -6.93 -9.01
C ASP A 236 -5.94 -6.75 -8.58
N THR A 237 -6.27 -5.58 -8.02
CA THR A 237 -7.63 -5.23 -7.57
C THR A 237 -8.60 -5.02 -8.74
N GLU A 238 -8.09 -4.84 -9.96
CA GLU A 238 -8.91 -4.71 -11.18
C GLU A 238 -9.21 -6.07 -11.83
N ALA A 239 -8.65 -7.15 -11.31
CA ALA A 239 -8.92 -8.50 -11.82
C ALA A 239 -10.32 -8.98 -11.42
N GLU A 240 -10.99 -9.66 -12.35
CA GLU A 240 -12.28 -10.30 -12.11
C GLU A 240 -12.18 -11.41 -11.06
N ILE A 241 -13.10 -11.43 -10.10
CA ILE A 241 -13.22 -12.49 -9.11
C ILE A 241 -14.01 -13.67 -9.67
N LEU A 242 -13.34 -14.83 -9.77
CA LEU A 242 -13.88 -16.07 -10.31
C LEU A 242 -13.88 -17.24 -9.30
N LYS A 243 -13.38 -16.99 -8.09
CA LYS A 243 -13.32 -17.96 -6.96
C LYS A 243 -13.20 -17.21 -5.63
N ASP A 244 -13.42 -17.92 -4.53
CA ASP A 244 -13.10 -17.40 -3.21
C ASP A 244 -11.61 -17.03 -3.15
N THR A 245 -11.31 -15.82 -2.66
CA THR A 245 -9.99 -15.20 -2.75
C THR A 245 -9.56 -14.66 -1.40
N VAL A 246 -8.29 -14.83 -1.07
CA VAL A 246 -7.63 -14.19 0.08
C VAL A 246 -6.73 -13.08 -0.45
N VAL A 247 -6.84 -11.91 0.16
CA VAL A 247 -6.03 -10.72 -0.15
C VAL A 247 -5.32 -10.27 1.12
N TYR A 248 -4.00 -10.22 1.07
CA TYR A 248 -3.19 -9.74 2.18
C TYR A 248 -3.03 -8.23 2.09
N VAL A 249 -3.38 -7.54 3.17
CA VAL A 249 -3.40 -6.07 3.24
C VAL A 249 -2.16 -5.60 3.99
N LYS A 250 -1.32 -4.84 3.31
CA LYS A 250 -0.18 -4.19 3.92
C LYS A 250 -0.57 -2.84 4.48
N LEU A 251 -0.31 -2.65 5.76
CA LEU A 251 -0.53 -1.38 6.45
C LEU A 251 0.76 -0.55 6.49
N SER A 252 0.62 0.76 6.68
CA SER A 252 1.76 1.68 6.79
C SER A 252 2.59 1.39 8.04
N ASP A 253 3.91 1.58 7.93
CA ASP A 253 4.83 1.52 9.06
C ASP A 253 4.73 2.76 9.96
N TYR A 254 4.08 3.82 9.48
CA TYR A 254 3.87 5.07 10.20
C TYR A 254 2.42 5.19 10.70
N VAL A 255 2.22 5.98 11.75
CA VAL A 255 0.87 6.29 12.28
C VAL A 255 0.14 7.20 11.30
N TYR A 256 -1.12 6.90 11.04
CA TYR A 256 -1.96 7.67 10.12
C TYR A 256 -3.42 7.70 10.57
N PHE A 257 -3.99 8.89 10.67
CA PHE A 257 -5.41 9.08 10.92
C PHE A 257 -6.01 9.94 9.82
N ASN A 258 -6.96 9.39 9.07
CA ASN A 258 -7.82 10.16 8.16
C ASN A 258 -9.03 10.75 8.90
N GLY A 259 -9.86 11.52 8.18
CA GLY A 259 -11.04 12.14 8.78
C GLY A 259 -12.03 11.14 9.37
N ALA A 260 -12.26 10.00 8.74
CA ALA A 260 -13.17 8.96 9.24
C ALA A 260 -12.66 8.33 10.55
N MET A 261 -11.34 8.11 10.67
CA MET A 261 -10.71 7.65 11.90
C MET A 261 -10.81 8.70 13.02
N LEU A 262 -10.53 9.98 12.70
CA LEU A 262 -10.65 11.08 13.66
C LEU A 262 -12.09 11.27 14.15
N ASN A 263 -13.09 11.03 13.31
CA ASN A 263 -14.49 11.07 13.69
C ASN A 263 -14.87 10.03 14.77
N LYS A 264 -14.08 8.95 14.91
CA LYS A 264 -14.25 7.95 15.98
C LYS A 264 -13.73 8.44 17.34
N PHE A 265 -12.89 9.48 17.38
CA PHE A 265 -12.34 10.02 18.62
C PHE A 265 -13.45 10.59 19.51
N THR A 266 -13.25 10.52 20.81
CA THR A 266 -14.18 11.04 21.83
C THR A 266 -13.61 12.30 22.47
N GLY A 267 -14.45 13.15 23.05
CA GLY A 267 -13.96 14.34 23.71
C GLY A 267 -15.05 15.29 24.18
N GLY A 268 -14.63 16.46 24.67
CA GLY A 268 -15.50 17.47 25.24
C GLY A 268 -15.40 18.85 24.55
N ASN A 269 -16.50 19.62 24.60
CA ASN A 269 -16.62 20.93 23.98
C ASN A 269 -16.33 20.96 22.46
N ALA A 270 -16.50 19.81 21.79
CA ALA A 270 -16.21 19.66 20.38
C ALA A 270 -17.46 19.23 19.60
N SER A 271 -17.79 19.96 18.54
CA SER A 271 -18.61 19.42 17.45
C SER A 271 -17.73 18.56 16.54
N LYS A 272 -18.35 17.57 15.91
CA LYS A 272 -17.68 16.64 15.00
C LYS A 272 -18.49 16.47 13.73
N THR A 273 -17.85 16.59 12.57
CA THR A 273 -18.47 16.36 11.27
C THR A 273 -17.49 15.63 10.37
N LEU A 274 -17.87 14.45 9.90
CA LEU A 274 -17.20 13.80 8.79
C LEU A 274 -17.76 14.37 7.49
N ASN A 275 -16.92 15.01 6.71
CA ASN A 275 -17.31 15.67 5.48
C ASN A 275 -17.41 14.64 4.32
N ALA A 276 -18.15 14.99 3.27
CA ALA A 276 -18.36 14.12 2.12
C ALA A 276 -17.05 13.83 1.34
N ASP A 277 -16.06 14.71 1.43
CA ASP A 277 -14.72 14.56 0.85
C ASP A 277 -13.76 13.69 1.70
N GLY A 278 -14.25 13.14 2.81
CA GLY A 278 -13.46 12.30 3.71
C GLY A 278 -12.67 13.06 4.76
N THR A 279 -12.67 14.39 4.74
CA THR A 279 -12.04 15.23 5.77
C THR A 279 -12.90 15.27 7.04
N PHE A 280 -12.33 15.74 8.14
CA PHE A 280 -13.00 15.80 9.43
C PHE A 280 -12.99 17.22 9.99
N THR A 281 -14.15 17.77 10.30
CA THR A 281 -14.26 19.08 10.95
C THR A 281 -14.52 18.93 12.44
N MET A 282 -13.68 19.58 13.24
CA MET A 282 -13.79 19.73 14.68
C MET A 282 -14.01 21.21 15.02
N GLY A 283 -15.10 21.54 15.69
CA GLY A 283 -15.43 22.92 16.09
C GLY A 283 -15.58 23.07 17.60
N ILE A 284 -15.30 24.28 18.13
CA ILE A 284 -15.49 24.61 19.52
C ILE A 284 -16.96 24.89 19.78
N THR A 285 -17.60 24.13 20.69
CA THR A 285 -19.02 24.28 21.01
C THR A 285 -19.27 25.17 22.23
N SER A 286 -18.29 25.26 23.14
CA SER A 286 -18.37 26.11 24.33
C SER A 286 -16.96 26.42 24.84
N GLY A 287 -16.80 27.63 25.44
CA GLY A 287 -15.51 28.08 25.93
C GLY A 287 -14.54 28.45 24.81
N THR A 288 -13.25 28.29 25.05
CA THR A 288 -12.17 28.65 24.12
C THR A 288 -11.33 27.45 23.69
N THR A 289 -11.74 26.24 24.04
CA THR A 289 -10.98 25.00 23.75
C THR A 289 -11.94 23.86 23.44
N ALA A 290 -11.67 23.12 22.40
CA ALA A 290 -12.29 21.84 22.14
C ALA A 290 -11.22 20.73 22.08
N ARG A 291 -11.60 19.56 22.56
CA ARG A 291 -10.70 18.42 22.76
C ARG A 291 -11.27 17.14 22.18
N LEU A 292 -10.45 16.42 21.40
CA LEU A 292 -10.74 15.05 20.97
C LEU A 292 -9.57 14.13 21.32
N HIS A 293 -9.89 12.92 21.76
CA HIS A 293 -8.88 11.94 22.12
C HIS A 293 -9.28 10.51 21.74
N GLN A 294 -8.26 9.70 21.54
CA GLN A 294 -8.35 8.25 21.40
C GLN A 294 -7.35 7.60 22.34
N LYS A 295 -7.82 6.61 23.10
CA LYS A 295 -7.02 5.82 24.05
C LYS A 295 -6.90 4.38 23.55
N ASN A 296 -5.94 3.64 24.11
CA ASN A 296 -5.74 2.21 23.86
C ASN A 296 -5.49 1.89 22.37
N ILE A 297 -4.68 2.72 21.71
CA ILE A 297 -4.40 2.58 20.27
C ILE A 297 -3.19 1.69 19.98
N ASN A 298 -2.22 1.57 20.87
CA ASN A 298 -1.04 0.71 20.76
C ASN A 298 -0.32 0.77 19.39
N LEU A 299 0.02 1.97 18.94
CA LEU A 299 0.61 2.19 17.62
C LEU A 299 2.13 2.36 17.72
N ALA A 300 2.89 1.46 17.11
CA ALA A 300 4.34 1.60 16.98
C ALA A 300 4.68 2.84 16.13
N MET A 301 5.69 3.60 16.57
CA MET A 301 6.13 4.82 15.90
C MET A 301 7.19 4.54 14.83
N ASN A 302 7.85 3.38 14.88
CA ASN A 302 8.94 2.99 13.98
C ASN A 302 9.78 4.24 13.62
N ASP A 303 10.79 4.32 12.99
CA ASP A 303 11.71 5.43 12.72
C ASP A 303 11.12 6.86 12.60
N THR A 304 9.90 7.13 13.12
CA THR A 304 9.28 8.47 13.15
C THR A 304 9.51 9.17 14.48
N ASN A 305 9.69 10.49 14.45
CA ASN A 305 10.00 11.32 15.60
C ASN A 305 9.23 12.65 15.63
N GLY A 306 8.18 12.75 14.83
CA GLY A 306 7.31 13.90 14.72
C GLY A 306 5.92 13.54 14.21
N PHE A 307 5.02 14.51 14.26
CA PHE A 307 3.70 14.42 13.61
C PHE A 307 3.51 15.57 12.64
N GLU A 308 2.84 15.25 11.55
CA GLU A 308 2.34 16.20 10.57
C GLU A 308 0.81 16.20 10.61
N VAL A 309 0.23 17.38 10.71
CA VAL A 309 -1.23 17.61 10.66
C VAL A 309 -1.53 18.52 9.49
N ARG A 310 -2.30 18.03 8.52
CA ARG A 310 -2.79 18.86 7.41
C ARG A 310 -4.23 19.28 7.69
N ALA A 311 -4.43 20.59 7.84
CA ALA A 311 -5.75 21.12 8.22
C ALA A 311 -5.99 22.53 7.68
N LYS A 312 -7.28 22.90 7.57
CA LYS A 312 -7.73 24.30 7.43
C LYS A 312 -8.07 24.84 8.82
N LEU A 313 -7.67 26.07 9.09
CA LEU A 313 -7.90 26.73 10.37
C LEU A 313 -8.88 27.91 10.18
N GLU A 314 -9.98 27.90 10.92
CA GLU A 314 -10.97 28.98 10.92
C GLU A 314 -11.13 29.51 12.35
N ASN A 315 -10.61 30.70 12.61
CA ASN A 315 -10.64 31.34 13.94
C ASN A 315 -10.07 30.46 15.06
N VAL A 316 -9.07 29.64 14.73
CA VAL A 316 -8.28 28.85 15.67
C VAL A 316 -6.89 29.46 15.77
N SER A 317 -6.49 29.79 17.00
CA SER A 317 -5.19 30.41 17.28
C SER A 317 -4.07 29.41 17.49
N ARG A 318 -4.41 28.18 17.89
CA ARG A 318 -3.42 27.14 18.20
C ARG A 318 -4.04 25.75 18.12
N VAL A 319 -3.25 24.78 17.67
CA VAL A 319 -3.55 23.35 17.70
C VAL A 319 -2.45 22.66 18.50
N ASP A 320 -2.81 21.94 19.56
CA ASP A 320 -1.89 21.21 20.41
C ASP A 320 -2.14 19.70 20.27
N LEU A 321 -1.05 18.93 20.35
CA LEU A 321 -1.08 17.47 20.42
C LEU A 321 -0.67 17.02 21.81
N PHE A 322 -1.34 16.00 22.35
CA PHE A 322 -0.96 15.33 23.58
C PHE A 322 -0.83 13.84 23.30
N LEU A 323 0.27 13.28 23.77
CA LEU A 323 0.60 11.87 23.56
C LEU A 323 0.90 11.20 24.90
N TYR A 324 0.67 9.92 24.97
CA TYR A 324 1.25 9.05 25.99
C TYR A 324 1.53 7.67 25.41
N GLY A 325 2.46 6.95 26.02
CA GLY A 325 2.86 5.62 25.57
C GLY A 325 4.24 5.26 26.05
N GLN A 326 4.90 4.37 25.33
CA GLN A 326 6.27 3.94 25.62
C GLN A 326 7.25 4.83 24.85
N TYR A 327 8.29 5.28 25.53
CA TYR A 327 9.30 6.16 24.95
C TYR A 327 10.71 5.81 25.43
N THR A 328 11.70 6.37 24.78
CA THR A 328 13.10 6.38 25.21
C THR A 328 13.57 7.82 25.34
N LEU A 329 14.19 8.17 26.44
CA LEU A 329 14.78 9.47 26.73
C LEU A 329 16.19 9.28 27.27
N ASN A 330 17.20 9.89 26.66
CA ASN A 330 18.62 9.73 27.03
C ASN A 330 19.02 8.24 27.14
N GLY A 331 18.58 7.40 26.20
CA GLY A 331 18.81 5.96 26.22
C GLY A 331 18.05 5.18 27.30
N THR A 332 17.24 5.84 28.11
CA THR A 332 16.45 5.21 29.19
C THR A 332 15.00 5.03 28.74
N ALA A 333 14.49 3.79 28.86
CA ALA A 333 13.10 3.50 28.57
C ALA A 333 12.17 4.10 29.63
N GLY A 334 11.05 4.66 29.19
CA GLY A 334 9.99 5.20 30.01
C GLY A 334 8.62 4.79 29.47
N ALA A 335 7.61 4.91 30.29
CA ALA A 335 6.22 4.71 29.89
C ALA A 335 5.33 5.73 30.62
N GLY A 336 4.33 6.23 29.90
CA GLY A 336 3.26 7.07 30.43
C GLY A 336 1.91 6.43 30.17
N ASP A 337 1.01 6.53 31.11
CA ASP A 337 -0.37 6.03 31.04
C ASP A 337 -1.41 7.14 30.92
N ASN A 338 -0.98 8.39 30.89
CA ASN A 338 -1.81 9.58 30.76
C ASN A 338 -1.14 10.58 29.80
N TYR A 339 -1.88 11.57 29.28
CA TYR A 339 -1.41 12.62 28.37
C TYR A 339 -0.36 13.54 29.00
N GLN A 340 0.82 13.01 29.28
CA GLN A 340 1.90 13.70 29.98
C GLN A 340 2.73 14.59 29.05
N HIS A 341 2.78 14.26 27.76
CA HIS A 341 3.61 14.95 26.79
C HIS A 341 2.73 15.84 25.92
N LEU A 342 2.85 17.12 26.14
CA LEU A 342 2.14 18.18 25.43
C LEU A 342 3.05 18.79 24.36
N TYR A 343 2.60 18.80 23.14
CA TYR A 343 3.25 19.44 22.00
C TYR A 343 2.40 20.63 21.55
N ARG A 344 2.84 21.82 21.90
CA ARG A 344 2.10 23.05 21.58
C ARG A 344 2.38 23.49 20.15
N GLY A 345 1.35 23.99 19.48
CA GLY A 345 1.47 24.67 18.21
C GLY A 345 2.14 26.05 18.34
N LEU A 346 3.37 26.08 18.85
CA LEU A 346 4.17 27.28 19.06
C LEU A 346 5.56 27.10 18.41
N SER A 347 6.01 28.10 17.66
CA SER A 347 7.31 28.06 16.96
C SER A 347 8.52 27.88 17.89
N THR A 348 8.39 28.27 19.16
CA THR A 348 9.42 28.07 20.19
C THR A 348 9.50 26.64 20.72
N GLN A 349 8.59 25.76 20.32
CA GLN A 349 8.48 24.39 20.82
C GLN A 349 8.48 23.34 19.67
N GLY A 350 9.32 23.55 18.67
CA GLY A 350 9.50 22.58 17.57
C GLY A 350 8.32 22.47 16.62
N TRP A 351 7.38 23.42 16.68
CA TRP A 351 6.28 23.49 15.75
C TRP A 351 6.61 24.39 14.57
N THR A 352 6.29 23.93 13.38
CA THR A 352 6.35 24.72 12.16
C THR A 352 5.05 24.59 11.38
N THR A 353 4.76 25.57 10.53
CA THR A 353 3.59 25.54 9.66
C THR A 353 3.95 26.07 8.28
N SER A 354 3.34 25.49 7.25
CA SER A 354 3.43 26.01 5.89
C SER A 354 2.55 27.25 5.71
N LEU A 355 2.73 27.95 4.59
CA LEU A 355 1.70 28.83 4.05
C LEU A 355 0.50 27.97 3.61
N PRO A 356 -0.71 28.53 3.57
CA PRO A 356 -1.87 27.85 3.00
C PRO A 356 -1.63 27.46 1.54
N ASP A 357 -2.01 26.24 1.19
CA ASP A 357 -2.02 25.79 -0.21
C ASP A 357 -3.24 26.38 -0.98
N ALA A 358 -3.41 26.00 -2.24
CA ALA A 358 -4.48 26.50 -3.12
C ALA A 358 -5.90 26.21 -2.56
N ASP A 359 -6.02 25.13 -1.78
CA ASP A 359 -7.27 24.71 -1.14
C ASP A 359 -7.44 25.32 0.26
N GLY A 360 -6.47 26.07 0.77
CA GLY A 360 -6.47 26.72 2.06
C GLY A 360 -6.00 25.82 3.23
N TYR A 361 -5.41 24.67 2.95
CA TYR A 361 -4.79 23.81 3.99
C TYR A 361 -3.40 24.30 4.34
N VAL A 362 -3.09 24.24 5.64
CA VAL A 362 -1.72 24.36 6.14
C VAL A 362 -1.24 22.99 6.61
N THR A 363 0.07 22.78 6.51
CA THR A 363 0.74 21.62 7.06
C THR A 363 1.49 22.04 8.31
N MET A 364 1.06 21.52 9.45
CA MET A 364 1.67 21.75 10.77
C MET A 364 2.55 20.55 11.12
N VAL A 365 3.79 20.81 11.50
CA VAL A 365 4.76 19.79 11.92
C VAL A 365 5.09 19.98 13.39
N TYR A 366 5.06 18.90 14.14
CA TYR A 366 5.40 18.82 15.56
C TYR A 366 6.60 17.90 15.74
N ASP A 367 7.75 18.46 16.15
CA ASP A 367 8.92 17.66 16.53
C ASP A 367 8.75 17.16 17.96
N LEU A 368 8.74 15.84 18.15
CA LEU A 368 8.51 15.22 19.46
C LEU A 368 9.67 15.41 20.45
N ALA A 369 10.82 15.95 20.02
CA ALA A 369 11.89 16.36 20.91
C ALA A 369 11.53 17.57 21.80
N TYR A 370 10.52 18.33 21.42
CA TYR A 370 10.11 19.54 22.14
C TYR A 370 8.89 19.28 23.01
N ILE A 371 9.10 18.87 24.24
CA ILE A 371 8.04 18.66 25.22
C ILE A 371 7.75 20.00 25.93
N ALA A 372 6.50 20.45 25.96
CA ALA A 372 6.10 21.80 26.34
C ALA A 372 6.60 22.30 27.71
N ASP A 373 6.74 21.42 28.66
CA ASP A 373 7.12 21.76 30.04
C ASP A 373 8.55 21.34 30.41
N LYS A 374 9.36 20.95 29.43
CA LYS A 374 10.75 20.54 29.61
C LYS A 374 11.63 21.14 28.51
N GLU A 375 12.90 21.31 28.80
CA GLU A 375 13.89 21.66 27.79
C GLU A 375 13.85 20.64 26.65
N SER A 376 14.20 21.07 25.42
CA SER A 376 14.17 20.18 24.26
C SER A 376 15.05 18.94 24.52
N ALA A 377 14.45 17.79 24.43
CA ALA A 377 15.08 16.48 24.57
C ALA A 377 15.23 15.86 23.17
N LYS A 378 16.28 16.27 22.45
CA LYS A 378 16.50 15.87 21.05
C LYS A 378 16.64 14.35 20.85
N ASP A 379 16.98 13.64 21.89
CA ASP A 379 17.06 12.17 21.97
C ASP A 379 15.78 11.50 22.50
N PHE A 380 14.69 12.28 22.68
CA PHE A 380 13.39 11.72 23.02
C PHE A 380 12.74 11.06 21.79
N VAL A 381 12.33 9.81 21.93
CA VAL A 381 11.66 9.03 20.88
C VAL A 381 10.51 8.25 21.50
N TYR A 382 9.32 8.34 20.92
CA TYR A 382 8.25 7.37 21.19
C TYR A 382 8.53 6.06 20.44
N ASN A 383 8.43 4.94 21.17
CA ASN A 383 8.45 3.61 20.58
C ASN A 383 7.02 3.17 20.21
N VAL A 384 6.07 3.43 21.11
CA VAL A 384 4.65 3.11 20.93
C VAL A 384 3.82 4.25 21.51
N ILE A 385 2.81 4.70 20.80
CA ILE A 385 1.76 5.59 21.35
C ILE A 385 0.54 4.78 21.75
N ASN A 386 0.07 4.96 22.98
CA ASN A 386 -1.12 4.33 23.53
C ASN A 386 -2.32 5.27 23.57
N GLY A 387 -2.08 6.56 23.42
CA GLY A 387 -3.13 7.57 23.33
C GLY A 387 -2.70 8.80 22.57
N PHE A 388 -3.64 9.34 21.83
CA PHE A 388 -3.50 10.53 20.99
C PHE A 388 -4.65 11.51 21.29
N LEU A 389 -4.33 12.78 21.47
CA LEU A 389 -5.30 13.82 21.74
C LEU A 389 -4.97 15.06 20.93
N ILE A 390 -5.98 15.71 20.39
CA ILE A 390 -5.91 16.99 19.70
C ILE A 390 -6.74 18.01 20.47
N ASP A 391 -6.12 19.14 20.84
CA ASP A 391 -6.77 20.31 21.38
C ASP A 391 -6.71 21.46 20.38
N ILE A 392 -7.82 22.15 20.20
CA ILE A 392 -7.86 23.41 19.46
C ILE A 392 -8.24 24.56 20.36
N TYR A 393 -7.61 25.71 20.16
CA TYR A 393 -7.81 26.92 20.93
C TYR A 393 -8.29 28.06 20.05
N GLY A 394 -9.32 28.78 20.48
CA GLY A 394 -9.89 29.89 19.72
C GLY A 394 -11.40 30.02 19.90
N SER A 395 -12.08 30.35 18.81
CA SER A 395 -13.55 30.47 18.77
C SER A 395 -14.19 29.78 17.54
N GLY A 396 -13.39 29.02 16.79
CA GLY A 396 -13.81 28.47 15.50
C GLY A 396 -13.64 26.97 15.38
N SER A 397 -13.13 26.54 14.24
CA SER A 397 -13.01 25.13 13.86
C SER A 397 -11.74 24.82 13.09
N ILE A 398 -11.37 23.55 13.07
CA ILE A 398 -10.39 23.02 12.12
C ILE A 398 -11.03 21.95 11.23
N THR A 399 -10.66 21.94 9.96
CA THR A 399 -10.98 20.82 9.05
C THR A 399 -9.70 20.07 8.76
N VAL A 400 -9.59 18.87 9.31
CA VAL A 400 -8.39 18.03 9.23
C VAL A 400 -8.54 17.08 8.04
N ASP A 401 -7.54 17.08 7.17
CA ASP A 401 -7.39 16.11 6.08
C ASP A 401 -6.77 14.83 6.63
N TYR A 402 -5.61 14.95 7.27
CA TYR A 402 -4.97 13.82 7.94
C TYR A 402 -4.07 14.27 9.10
N VAL A 403 -3.74 13.29 9.93
CA VAL A 403 -2.63 13.31 10.90
C VAL A 403 -1.74 12.12 10.61
N LYS A 404 -0.44 12.33 10.46
CA LYS A 404 0.51 11.23 10.26
C LYS A 404 1.79 11.43 11.06
N SER A 405 2.40 10.34 11.52
CA SER A 405 3.75 10.40 12.06
C SER A 405 4.77 10.50 10.92
N ILE A 406 5.82 11.28 11.15
CA ILE A 406 6.86 11.57 10.17
C ILE A 406 8.25 11.48 10.80
N LYS A 407 9.27 11.33 9.96
CA LYS A 407 10.66 11.59 10.34
C LYS A 407 10.92 13.08 10.17
N VAL A 408 11.06 13.80 11.28
CA VAL A 408 11.51 15.20 11.28
C VAL A 408 13.04 15.20 11.17
N THR A 409 13.55 15.82 10.12
CA THR A 409 15.00 16.01 9.96
C THR A 409 15.46 17.12 10.88
N ARG A 410 16.16 16.76 11.94
CA ARG A 410 16.73 17.71 12.91
C ARG A 410 18.03 18.31 12.37
N SER A 411 18.45 19.42 12.97
CA SER A 411 19.74 20.02 12.72
C SER A 411 20.50 20.16 14.03
N TYR A 412 21.80 19.86 13.98
CA TYR A 412 22.66 19.85 15.15
C TYR A 412 23.78 20.88 15.00
N ALA A 413 24.22 21.44 16.12
CA ALA A 413 25.36 22.31 16.15
C ALA A 413 26.65 21.51 16.14
N VAL A 414 27.55 21.84 15.22
CA VAL A 414 28.94 21.35 15.22
C VAL A 414 29.82 22.50 15.63
N ASN A 415 30.41 22.42 16.82
CA ASN A 415 31.28 23.44 17.39
C ASN A 415 32.73 23.04 17.16
N TYR A 416 33.47 23.84 16.38
CA TYR A 416 34.88 23.63 16.15
C TYR A 416 35.68 24.41 17.18
N TYR A 417 36.44 23.69 18.03
CA TYR A 417 37.30 24.24 19.06
C TYR A 417 38.72 24.32 18.55
N VAL A 418 39.34 25.50 18.69
CA VAL A 418 40.72 25.75 18.41
C VAL A 418 41.33 26.43 19.65
N ASP A 419 42.41 25.91 20.17
CA ASP A 419 43.11 26.45 21.36
C ASP A 419 42.14 26.67 22.55
N GLY A 420 41.22 25.73 22.74
CA GLY A 420 40.24 25.73 23.85
C GLY A 420 39.04 26.66 23.68
N ALA A 421 38.95 27.40 22.58
CA ALA A 421 37.82 28.30 22.28
C ALA A 421 37.04 27.86 21.04
N VAL A 422 35.72 28.10 21.03
CA VAL A 422 34.88 27.87 19.84
C VAL A 422 35.30 28.86 18.74
N LYS A 423 35.85 28.35 17.68
CA LYS A 423 36.25 29.12 16.50
C LYS A 423 35.12 29.31 15.50
N LYS A 424 34.31 28.26 15.32
CA LYS A 424 33.19 28.24 14.38
C LYS A 424 32.12 27.30 14.89
N THR A 425 30.85 27.66 14.73
CA THR A 425 29.71 26.77 14.86
C THR A 425 29.07 26.63 13.50
N ALA A 426 28.84 25.40 13.06
CA ALA A 426 28.08 25.07 11.87
C ALA A 426 26.80 24.35 12.24
N THR A 427 25.74 24.59 11.50
CA THR A 427 24.49 23.81 11.62
C THR A 427 24.50 22.72 10.56
N VAL A 428 24.35 21.47 10.97
CA VAL A 428 24.43 20.27 10.12
C VAL A 428 23.13 19.49 10.30
N LYS A 429 22.52 19.05 9.21
CA LYS A 429 21.30 18.23 9.29
C LYS A 429 21.63 16.82 9.78
N GLU A 430 20.68 16.22 10.46
CA GLU A 430 20.78 14.86 10.96
C GLU A 430 21.16 13.88 9.83
N GLY A 431 22.20 13.08 10.08
CA GLY A 431 22.73 12.15 9.12
C GLY A 431 23.72 12.72 8.10
N GLU A 432 23.81 14.06 7.95
CA GLU A 432 24.85 14.70 7.14
C GLU A 432 26.20 14.72 7.88
N LYS A 433 27.27 14.93 7.14
CA LYS A 433 28.64 15.02 7.67
C LYS A 433 29.01 16.46 7.99
N ALA A 434 29.86 16.65 8.99
CA ALA A 434 30.44 17.94 9.26
C ALA A 434 31.39 18.37 8.12
N VAL A 435 31.42 19.67 7.83
CA VAL A 435 32.29 20.22 6.80
C VAL A 435 33.68 20.49 7.39
N ALA A 436 34.73 19.92 6.79
CA ALA A 436 36.10 20.22 7.18
C ALA A 436 36.42 21.71 7.01
N LEU A 437 37.03 22.29 8.00
CA LEU A 437 37.50 23.68 7.92
C LEU A 437 38.73 23.78 7.02
N LYS A 438 38.91 24.93 6.41
CA LYS A 438 40.13 25.26 5.70
C LYS A 438 41.15 25.83 6.68
N ASP A 439 42.46 25.61 6.45
CA ASP A 439 43.53 26.09 7.31
C ASP A 439 43.40 27.60 7.59
N GLU A 440 43.15 28.41 6.55
CA GLU A 440 43.01 29.86 6.63
C GLU A 440 41.75 30.36 7.36
N GLU A 441 40.84 29.48 7.66
CA GLU A 441 39.64 29.77 8.48
C GLU A 441 39.93 29.59 9.98
N VAL A 442 40.95 28.79 10.29
CA VAL A 442 41.25 28.36 11.66
C VAL A 442 42.31 29.23 12.30
N ALA A 443 43.51 29.26 11.75
CA ALA A 443 44.62 30.05 12.27
C ALA A 443 45.58 30.48 11.18
N LEU A 444 46.03 31.74 11.24
CA LEU A 444 47.06 32.24 10.33
C LEU A 444 48.40 31.64 10.73
N GLY A 445 49.06 30.97 9.81
CA GLY A 445 50.41 30.41 10.00
C GLY A 445 50.47 29.02 10.61
N ARG A 446 49.34 28.30 10.65
CA ARG A 446 49.26 26.91 11.08
C ARG A 446 48.37 26.10 10.12
N GLN A 447 48.70 24.83 9.95
CA GLN A 447 47.91 23.87 9.21
C GLN A 447 47.05 23.05 10.17
N ILE A 448 45.87 22.61 9.73
CA ILE A 448 45.06 21.65 10.47
C ILE A 448 45.74 20.29 10.40
N ALA A 449 46.15 19.75 11.55
CA ALA A 449 46.78 18.44 11.68
C ALA A 449 45.73 17.30 11.86
N GLY A 450 44.51 17.62 12.33
CA GLY A 450 43.47 16.65 12.49
C GLY A 450 42.27 17.18 13.28
N TYR A 451 41.23 16.36 13.30
CA TYR A 451 39.98 16.59 14.03
C TYR A 451 39.83 15.52 15.10
N TYR A 452 39.35 15.89 16.29
CA TYR A 452 39.26 15.00 17.46
C TYR A 452 37.95 15.23 18.21
N THR A 453 37.54 14.22 18.95
CA THR A 453 36.32 14.30 19.81
C THR A 453 36.64 14.85 21.20
N ASP A 454 37.92 14.99 21.58
CA ASP A 454 38.36 15.43 22.90
C ASP A 454 39.47 16.48 22.80
N ALA A 455 39.56 17.34 23.82
CA ALA A 455 40.52 18.43 23.90
C ALA A 455 41.98 17.96 24.09
N ALA A 456 42.21 16.71 24.48
CA ALA A 456 43.55 16.12 24.62
C ALA A 456 44.07 15.50 23.32
N PHE A 457 43.26 15.54 22.26
CA PHE A 457 43.58 14.98 20.94
C PHE A 457 43.91 13.49 20.96
N THR A 458 43.20 12.71 21.79
CA THR A 458 43.44 11.27 21.92
C THR A 458 42.52 10.44 21.02
N GLN A 459 41.32 10.95 20.68
CA GLN A 459 40.31 10.27 19.89
C GLN A 459 40.05 11.01 18.59
N VAL A 460 40.43 10.41 17.47
CA VAL A 460 40.24 10.99 16.14
C VAL A 460 38.76 11.09 15.80
N PHE A 461 38.34 12.24 15.31
CA PHE A 461 37.05 12.46 14.71
C PHE A 461 37.16 12.35 13.18
N ASP A 462 36.61 11.29 12.60
CA ASP A 462 36.59 11.14 11.13
C ASP A 462 35.54 12.07 10.52
N ILE A 463 35.97 13.32 10.25
CA ILE A 463 35.07 14.36 9.72
C ILE A 463 34.53 14.03 8.34
N ALA A 464 35.22 13.16 7.58
CA ALA A 464 34.82 12.79 6.23
C ALA A 464 33.72 11.71 6.22
N ASN A 465 33.60 10.92 7.29
CA ASN A 465 32.68 9.77 7.30
C ASN A 465 31.70 9.74 8.47
N THR A 466 31.92 10.52 9.53
CA THR A 466 31.03 10.54 10.69
C THR A 466 29.76 11.34 10.40
N ALA A 467 28.61 10.67 10.44
CA ALA A 467 27.29 11.31 10.37
C ALA A 467 27.00 12.04 11.68
N ILE A 468 26.46 13.24 11.61
CA ILE A 468 26.06 14.05 12.76
C ILE A 468 24.66 13.66 13.18
N THR A 469 24.51 13.13 14.40
CA THR A 469 23.23 12.68 14.98
C THR A 469 22.88 13.43 16.28
N GLN A 470 23.77 14.29 16.76
CA GLN A 470 23.62 15.11 17.96
C GLN A 470 24.51 16.34 17.89
N ASP A 471 24.32 17.31 18.81
CA ASP A 471 25.23 18.44 18.95
C ASP A 471 26.65 17.89 19.23
N THR A 472 27.62 18.32 18.42
CA THR A 472 28.92 17.71 18.38
C THR A 472 30.01 18.76 18.58
N ASN A 473 30.95 18.48 19.48
CA ASN A 473 32.15 19.27 19.64
C ASN A 473 33.31 18.60 18.91
N VAL A 474 33.96 19.38 18.04
CA VAL A 474 35.11 18.94 17.25
C VAL A 474 36.33 19.77 17.64
N TYR A 475 37.33 19.12 18.16
CA TYR A 475 38.58 19.76 18.56
C TYR A 475 39.59 19.68 17.41
N VAL A 476 40.03 20.85 16.96
CA VAL A 476 40.92 20.98 15.81
C VAL A 476 42.34 21.08 16.31
N LYS A 477 43.17 20.09 15.99
CA LYS A 477 44.59 20.11 16.27
C LYS A 477 45.32 20.85 15.16
N LEU A 478 46.12 21.84 15.54
CA LEU A 478 47.00 22.55 14.60
C LEU A 478 48.39 21.91 14.53
N SER A 479 49.09 22.16 13.43
CA SER A 479 50.45 21.72 13.26
C SER A 479 51.42 22.38 14.29
N ASP A 480 52.41 21.63 14.71
CA ASP A 480 53.46 22.14 15.58
C ASP A 480 54.48 23.00 14.80
N TYR A 481 54.44 23.00 13.47
CA TYR A 481 55.27 23.79 12.58
C TYR A 481 54.50 24.96 11.97
N VAL A 482 55.21 25.99 11.56
CA VAL A 482 54.65 27.14 10.85
C VAL A 482 54.30 26.74 9.42
N TYR A 483 53.12 27.13 8.99
CA TYR A 483 52.61 26.84 7.64
C TYR A 483 51.70 27.94 7.14
N PHE A 484 52.05 28.53 6.01
CA PHE A 484 51.20 29.48 5.29
C PHE A 484 50.88 28.90 3.90
N ASN A 485 49.64 28.62 3.62
CA ASN A 485 49.18 28.32 2.27
C ASN A 485 48.97 29.62 1.45
N GLY A 486 48.66 29.50 0.16
CA GLY A 486 48.43 30.66 -0.67
C GLY A 486 47.28 31.53 -0.20
N ALA A 487 46.19 30.93 0.32
CA ALA A 487 45.03 31.66 0.85
C ALA A 487 45.42 32.54 2.07
N MET A 488 46.32 32.06 2.94
CA MET A 488 46.85 32.82 4.04
C MET A 488 47.76 33.95 3.54
N ILE A 489 48.69 33.67 2.57
CA ILE A 489 49.63 34.63 2.01
C ILE A 489 48.88 35.76 1.28
N SER A 490 47.78 35.43 0.59
CA SER A 490 46.94 36.44 -0.09
C SER A 490 46.35 37.46 0.89
N LYS A 491 46.21 37.09 2.16
CA LYS A 491 45.68 37.96 3.25
C LYS A 491 46.75 38.77 3.98
N PHE A 492 48.04 38.66 3.62
CA PHE A 492 49.09 39.47 4.25
C PHE A 492 48.80 40.96 4.11
N THR A 493 48.85 41.68 5.23
CA THR A 493 48.34 43.05 5.32
C THR A 493 49.38 44.11 4.94
N GLY A 494 50.67 43.79 4.97
CA GLY A 494 51.75 44.75 4.74
C GLY A 494 52.51 44.53 3.43
N GLY A 495 53.32 45.48 3.10
CA GLY A 495 54.19 45.51 1.91
C GLY A 495 53.56 46.31 0.76
N ASN A 496 54.34 46.39 -0.37
CA ASN A 496 53.93 47.14 -1.56
C ASN A 496 53.48 46.25 -2.73
N ALA A 497 53.56 44.95 -2.54
CA ALA A 497 53.08 43.97 -3.53
C ALA A 497 51.57 43.76 -3.51
N THR A 498 50.98 43.54 -4.67
CA THR A 498 49.66 42.96 -4.78
C THR A 498 49.72 41.47 -4.39
N LYS A 499 48.70 40.99 -3.71
CA LYS A 499 48.59 39.60 -3.26
C LYS A 499 47.25 39.06 -3.73
N THR A 500 47.27 38.13 -4.66
CA THR A 500 46.08 37.57 -5.30
C THR A 500 45.99 36.08 -5.01
N LEU A 501 44.86 35.64 -4.47
CA LEU A 501 44.55 34.21 -4.32
C LEU A 501 44.13 33.65 -5.69
N ASN A 502 44.80 32.61 -6.14
CA ASN A 502 44.48 31.89 -7.37
C ASN A 502 43.41 30.81 -7.14
N ALA A 503 42.77 30.38 -8.20
CA ALA A 503 41.72 29.34 -8.13
C ALA A 503 42.23 27.97 -7.63
N ASP A 504 43.54 27.69 -7.81
CA ASP A 504 44.23 26.49 -7.35
C ASP A 504 44.66 26.55 -5.86
N GLY A 505 44.31 27.64 -5.15
CA GLY A 505 44.64 27.83 -3.75
C GLY A 505 46.05 28.43 -3.52
N THR A 506 46.84 28.70 -4.55
CA THR A 506 48.12 29.38 -4.46
C THR A 506 47.95 30.91 -4.37
N ALA A 507 49.00 31.65 -3.98
CA ALA A 507 48.99 33.10 -4.01
C ALA A 507 50.00 33.66 -5.00
N THR A 508 49.57 34.59 -5.85
CA THR A 508 50.48 35.37 -6.68
C THR A 508 50.79 36.68 -5.97
N ILE A 509 52.09 36.91 -5.72
CA ILE A 509 52.64 38.17 -5.29
C ILE A 509 53.21 38.88 -6.52
N GLY A 510 52.78 40.10 -6.82
CA GLY A 510 53.16 40.80 -8.02
C GLY A 510 53.06 42.32 -7.92
N GLY A 511 53.50 43.03 -8.96
CA GLY A 511 53.42 44.50 -9.06
C GLY A 511 54.44 45.09 -9.99
N ASP A 512 54.36 46.42 -10.20
CA ASP A 512 55.18 47.17 -11.18
C ASP A 512 56.43 47.78 -10.60
N LYS A 513 56.77 47.45 -9.35
CA LYS A 513 57.96 48.05 -8.66
C LYS A 513 59.11 47.08 -8.65
N ASN A 514 60.36 47.66 -8.75
CA ASN A 514 61.56 46.92 -8.37
C ASN A 514 61.58 46.75 -6.84
N GLY A 515 61.63 45.51 -6.37
CA GLY A 515 61.57 45.20 -4.95
C GLY A 515 60.12 45.13 -4.43
N LEU A 516 59.42 44.05 -4.77
CA LEU A 516 58.05 43.76 -4.29
C LEU A 516 58.13 43.11 -2.90
N ILE A 517 57.33 43.59 -2.00
CA ILE A 517 57.26 43.14 -0.60
C ILE A 517 55.90 42.69 -0.25
N ALA A 518 55.75 41.44 0.23
CA ALA A 518 54.61 40.95 0.93
C ALA A 518 54.97 40.62 2.38
N LYS A 519 54.27 41.17 3.36
CA LYS A 519 54.58 40.96 4.77
C LYS A 519 53.37 40.79 5.65
N GLN A 520 53.55 40.05 6.73
CA GLN A 520 52.61 39.91 7.83
C GLN A 520 53.31 40.14 9.15
N SER A 521 52.74 41.02 9.97
CA SER A 521 53.20 41.32 11.33
C SER A 521 52.11 40.88 12.34
N GLY A 522 52.46 40.90 13.62
CA GLY A 522 51.54 40.53 14.68
C GLY A 522 51.25 39.03 14.75
N LEU A 523 52.13 38.22 14.21
CA LEU A 523 52.11 36.78 14.36
C LEU A 523 52.52 36.39 15.79
N ASN A 524 52.08 35.18 16.23
CA ASN A 524 52.48 34.61 17.51
C ASN A 524 52.67 33.10 17.31
N LEU A 525 53.69 32.75 16.52
CA LEU A 525 53.93 31.38 16.07
C LEU A 525 55.22 30.84 16.66
N ASP A 526 55.11 29.76 17.44
CA ASP A 526 56.28 29.08 17.97
C ASP A 526 57.04 28.38 16.83
N LEU A 527 58.38 28.50 16.89
CA LEU A 527 59.34 27.90 15.96
C LEU A 527 60.20 26.86 16.65
N ASN A 528 59.63 26.15 17.63
CA ASN A 528 60.35 25.10 18.35
C ASN A 528 60.80 24.01 17.35
N ASP A 529 62.03 23.52 17.59
CA ASP A 529 62.66 22.47 16.76
C ASP A 529 62.72 22.79 15.26
N THR A 530 62.91 24.09 14.91
CA THR A 530 62.90 24.56 13.53
C THR A 530 64.30 25.07 13.13
N ASP A 531 64.85 24.57 12.03
CA ASP A 531 66.16 24.98 11.52
C ASP A 531 66.12 26.02 10.39
N GLY A 532 64.95 26.21 9.79
CA GLY A 532 64.83 27.10 8.65
C GLY A 532 63.41 27.24 8.13
N ILE A 533 63.33 27.90 6.99
CA ILE A 533 62.03 28.05 6.24
C ILE A 533 62.19 27.48 4.84
N GLU A 534 61.17 26.84 4.40
CA GLU A 534 60.96 26.33 3.04
C GLU A 534 59.82 27.09 2.37
N ILE A 535 60.04 27.50 1.12
CA ILE A 535 58.97 28.08 0.28
C ILE A 535 58.87 27.30 -1.02
N LYS A 536 57.68 26.84 -1.38
CA LYS A 536 57.39 26.29 -2.70
C LYS A 536 56.81 27.39 -3.57
N VAL A 537 57.54 27.71 -4.64
CA VAL A 537 57.24 28.90 -5.43
C VAL A 537 57.56 28.68 -6.92
N LYS A 538 56.77 29.31 -7.77
CA LYS A 538 56.99 29.47 -9.20
C LYS A 538 57.25 30.94 -9.46
N VAL A 539 58.41 31.24 -10.02
CA VAL A 539 58.84 32.62 -10.28
C VAL A 539 58.60 33.00 -11.74
N ASN A 540 58.09 34.21 -11.96
CA ASN A 540 57.84 34.74 -13.29
C ASN A 540 58.76 35.93 -13.60
N GLY A 541 59.56 35.80 -14.69
CA GLY A 541 60.46 36.85 -15.13
C GLY A 541 61.88 36.72 -14.55
N ALA A 542 62.87 37.25 -15.19
CA ALA A 542 64.26 37.00 -15.31
C ALA A 542 65.18 36.94 -14.06
N THR A 543 66.16 36.39 -14.20
CA THR A 543 67.64 36.26 -13.91
C THR A 543 68.13 36.92 -12.64
N GLY A 544 68.67 36.16 -11.72
CA GLY A 544 69.45 36.56 -10.59
C GLY A 544 68.83 36.14 -9.24
N ARG A 545 68.88 37.02 -8.30
CA ARG A 545 68.34 36.86 -6.95
C ARG A 545 66.81 36.62 -6.96
N LEU A 546 66.41 35.50 -6.50
CA LEU A 546 65.03 35.10 -6.69
C LEU A 546 64.07 35.62 -5.60
N ILE A 547 64.26 35.19 -4.38
CA ILE A 547 63.38 35.54 -3.25
C ILE A 547 64.27 35.70 -2.01
N ASP A 548 63.98 36.72 -1.21
CA ASP A 548 64.54 36.87 0.12
C ASP A 548 63.40 36.71 1.17
N ILE A 549 63.78 36.15 2.30
CA ILE A 549 62.86 35.95 3.44
C ILE A 549 63.41 36.78 4.63
N TRP A 550 62.45 37.44 5.32
CA TRP A 550 62.73 38.09 6.60
C TRP A 550 61.82 37.41 7.66
N VAL A 551 62.49 36.95 8.74
CA VAL A 551 61.83 36.45 9.94
C VAL A 551 62.05 37.43 11.08
N ILE A 552 60.95 37.79 11.73
CA ILE A 552 60.97 38.73 12.88
C ILE A 552 60.44 37.92 14.05
N GLY A 553 61.00 38.05 15.22
CA GLY A 553 60.58 37.34 16.41
C GLY A 553 61.65 37.05 17.42
N ASP A 554 61.38 36.13 18.33
CA ASP A 554 62.30 35.75 19.38
C ASP A 554 63.29 34.69 18.89
N TYR A 555 64.53 34.78 19.35
CA TYR A 555 65.60 33.86 18.98
C TYR A 555 66.51 33.52 20.16
N VAL A 556 67.29 32.46 20.03
CA VAL A 556 68.40 32.10 20.86
C VAL A 556 69.67 32.14 20.02
N LYS A 557 70.72 32.86 20.48
CA LYS A 557 72.00 32.88 19.88
C LYS A 557 73.06 32.63 20.93
N ASP A 558 73.90 31.62 20.73
CA ASP A 558 74.95 31.24 21.68
C ASP A 558 74.43 31.07 23.12
N GLY A 559 73.23 30.56 23.26
CA GLY A 559 72.50 30.35 24.56
C GLY A 559 71.90 31.63 25.14
N VAL A 560 71.90 32.74 24.44
CA VAL A 560 71.36 34.04 24.88
C VAL A 560 70.08 34.32 24.11
N ASN A 561 68.95 34.58 24.83
CA ASN A 561 67.69 35.00 24.26
C ASN A 561 67.75 36.43 23.73
N GLY A 562 67.17 36.66 22.58
CA GLY A 562 67.01 37.97 21.97
C GLY A 562 65.74 38.09 21.23
N THR A 563 65.34 39.32 20.86
CA THR A 563 64.14 39.58 20.06
C THR A 563 64.48 40.51 18.90
N LEU A 564 64.16 40.12 17.70
CA LEU A 564 64.19 40.98 16.51
C LEU A 564 62.81 41.67 16.39
N THR A 565 62.85 43.01 16.53
CA THR A 565 61.63 43.83 16.49
C THR A 565 61.53 44.66 15.21
N ALA A 566 62.62 44.81 14.47
CA ALA A 566 62.72 45.66 13.28
C ALA A 566 62.92 44.84 12.00
N GLU A 567 62.27 45.21 10.94
CA GLU A 567 62.38 44.61 9.61
C GLU A 567 63.76 44.87 8.92
N ASN A 568 64.58 45.66 9.53
CA ASN A 568 65.91 46.02 8.98
C ASN A 568 67.08 45.37 9.75
N ASP A 569 66.78 44.50 10.69
CA ASP A 569 67.84 43.78 11.40
C ASP A 569 68.38 42.64 10.52
N ALA A 570 69.70 42.73 10.24
CA ALA A 570 70.36 41.78 9.37
C ALA A 570 70.30 40.32 9.85
N MET A 571 70.08 40.09 11.13
CA MET A 571 69.99 38.73 11.67
C MET A 571 68.69 37.94 11.23
N GLY A 572 67.63 38.65 10.88
CA GLY A 572 66.40 38.02 10.38
C GLY A 572 66.30 37.91 8.87
N TYR A 573 67.32 38.34 8.15
CA TYR A 573 67.33 38.46 6.70
C TYR A 573 68.03 37.29 6.01
N TYR A 574 67.33 36.51 5.25
CA TYR A 574 67.82 35.34 4.53
C TYR A 574 67.70 35.59 3.02
N ARG A 575 68.81 35.66 2.37
CA ARG A 575 68.89 35.93 0.93
C ARG A 575 68.88 34.66 0.12
N GLY A 576 68.17 34.69 -1.01
CA GLY A 576 68.20 33.65 -2.01
C GLY A 576 69.53 33.53 -2.76
N LEU A 577 70.68 33.41 -2.02
CA LEU A 577 72.00 33.29 -2.53
C LEU A 577 72.70 32.00 -2.04
N PRO A 578 73.30 31.20 -2.93
CA PRO A 578 73.91 29.92 -2.54
C PRO A 578 74.96 30.02 -1.46
N THR A 579 75.56 31.18 -1.32
CA THR A 579 76.61 31.45 -0.32
C THR A 579 76.10 31.74 1.08
N GLN A 580 74.75 31.73 1.24
CA GLN A 580 74.12 32.11 2.51
C GLN A 580 73.08 31.04 2.97
N GLY A 581 73.42 29.77 2.87
CA GLY A 581 72.59 28.69 3.36
C GLY A 581 71.32 28.47 2.57
N TYR A 582 71.29 28.99 1.36
CA TYR A 582 70.14 28.80 0.47
C TYR A 582 70.31 27.56 -0.41
N THR A 583 69.30 26.75 -0.51
CA THR A 583 69.22 25.64 -1.47
C THR A 583 67.95 25.74 -2.29
N VAL A 584 68.00 25.26 -3.51
CA VAL A 584 66.85 25.22 -4.40
C VAL A 584 66.80 23.88 -5.13
N THR A 585 65.61 23.32 -5.26
CA THR A 585 65.37 22.09 -6.03
C THR A 585 65.30 22.40 -7.53
N ALA A 586 65.40 21.36 -8.35
CA ALA A 586 64.93 21.46 -9.74
C ALA A 586 63.43 21.79 -9.79
N GLU A 587 62.97 22.37 -10.90
CA GLU A 587 61.57 22.64 -11.15
C GLU A 587 60.77 21.30 -11.22
N ASP A 588 59.63 21.29 -10.60
CA ASP A 588 58.66 20.20 -10.78
C ASP A 588 57.88 20.33 -12.10
N SER A 589 57.03 19.38 -12.40
CA SER A 589 56.21 19.36 -13.65
C SER A 589 55.28 20.57 -13.80
N GLU A 590 55.03 21.28 -12.72
CA GLU A 590 54.15 22.47 -12.71
C GLU A 590 54.99 23.77 -12.76
N GLY A 591 56.29 23.68 -12.76
CA GLY A 591 57.24 24.81 -12.79
C GLY A 591 57.50 25.41 -11.41
N TYR A 592 57.24 24.70 -10.31
CA TYR A 592 57.58 25.14 -8.96
C TYR A 592 58.98 24.64 -8.56
N VAL A 593 59.66 25.46 -7.80
CA VAL A 593 60.91 25.10 -7.08
C VAL A 593 60.62 25.16 -5.58
N ILE A 594 61.37 24.37 -4.81
CA ILE A 594 61.41 24.48 -3.35
C ILE A 594 62.68 25.17 -2.98
N MET A 595 62.54 26.31 -2.33
CA MET A 595 63.70 27.13 -1.81
C MET A 595 63.73 26.93 -0.29
N ARG A 596 64.95 26.62 0.25
CA ARG A 596 65.18 26.43 1.68
C ARG A 596 66.19 27.45 2.18
N PHE A 597 65.87 28.04 3.31
CA PHE A 597 66.67 29.05 3.98
C PHE A 597 66.98 28.52 5.38
N ASP A 598 68.31 28.27 5.61
CA ASP A 598 68.80 27.80 6.90
C ASP A 598 68.99 28.96 7.86
N PHE A 599 68.42 28.90 9.05
CA PHE A 599 68.52 29.96 10.05
C PHE A 599 69.93 30.17 10.59
N ALA A 600 70.82 29.19 10.50
CA ALA A 600 72.19 29.32 10.87
C ALA A 600 72.99 30.32 9.98
N TYR A 601 72.50 30.65 8.79
CA TYR A 601 73.11 31.57 7.85
C TYR A 601 72.40 32.93 7.88
N ILE A 602 72.81 33.77 8.82
CA ILE A 602 72.35 35.16 8.89
C ILE A 602 73.12 36.03 7.89
N THR A 603 72.53 37.11 7.35
CA THR A 603 72.94 37.85 6.17
C THR A 603 74.39 38.46 6.26
N ASN A 604 74.90 38.72 7.41
CA ASN A 604 76.22 39.30 7.54
C ASN A 604 77.39 38.30 7.39
N GLY A 605 77.06 37.10 6.79
CA GLY A 605 78.10 36.26 6.19
C GLY A 605 78.88 35.39 7.15
N LYS A 606 78.52 35.32 8.38
CA LYS A 606 79.18 34.43 9.34
C LYS A 606 78.17 33.45 9.83
N GLY A 607 78.36 32.21 9.48
CA GLY A 607 77.45 31.13 9.99
C GLY A 607 77.43 31.23 11.52
N ALA A 608 76.18 31.32 12.07
CA ALA A 608 75.99 31.32 13.50
C ALA A 608 75.36 29.93 13.86
N GLN A 609 76.25 28.95 14.07
CA GLN A 609 75.83 27.55 14.33
C GLN A 609 74.89 27.39 15.53
N ASN A 610 74.88 28.38 16.42
CA ASN A 610 74.02 28.36 17.62
C ASN A 610 72.91 29.40 17.56
N PHE A 611 72.46 29.79 16.38
CA PHE A 611 71.32 30.70 16.19
C PHE A 611 70.08 29.93 15.79
N ASN A 612 68.98 30.17 16.50
CA ASN A 612 67.71 29.61 16.16
C ASN A 612 66.57 30.56 16.57
N PHE A 613 65.55 30.70 15.74
CA PHE A 613 64.32 31.36 16.14
C PHE A 613 63.51 30.43 17.03
N THR A 614 62.95 30.96 18.10
CA THR A 614 62.03 30.28 19.01
C THR A 614 60.56 30.69 18.76
N LYS A 615 60.38 31.90 18.18
CA LYS A 615 59.05 32.45 17.90
C LYS A 615 59.08 33.35 16.67
N MET A 616 58.08 33.26 15.83
CA MET A 616 57.83 34.15 14.70
C MET A 616 56.73 35.16 15.06
N THR A 617 57.07 36.45 15.06
CA THR A 617 56.12 37.57 15.23
C THR A 617 55.86 38.31 13.93
N GLY A 618 56.63 38.05 12.90
CA GLY A 618 56.47 38.59 11.56
C GLY A 618 57.21 37.77 10.49
N LEU A 619 56.65 37.77 9.31
CA LEU A 619 57.17 37.15 8.10
C LEU A 619 57.07 38.16 6.96
N ARG A 620 58.22 38.34 6.21
CA ARG A 620 58.26 39.15 5.01
C ARG A 620 58.93 38.37 3.88
N ILE A 621 58.38 38.50 2.69
CA ILE A 621 58.84 37.88 1.45
C ILE A 621 59.11 38.99 0.48
N ASP A 622 60.35 39.07 0.04
CA ASP A 622 60.86 40.10 -0.88
C ASP A 622 61.18 39.48 -2.24
N LEU A 623 60.64 40.08 -3.30
CA LEU A 623 60.98 39.74 -4.68
C LEU A 623 61.81 40.78 -5.30
N PHE A 624 63.04 40.43 -5.66
CA PHE A 624 64.01 41.36 -6.30
C PHE A 624 64.21 40.99 -7.77
N GLY A 625 63.94 41.93 -8.68
CA GLY A 625 64.08 41.70 -10.12
C GLY A 625 63.12 40.78 -10.73
N LEU A 626 62.04 40.45 -9.99
CA LEU A 626 60.91 39.61 -10.44
C LEU A 626 59.70 40.49 -10.64
N GLN A 627 58.89 40.17 -11.66
CA GLN A 627 57.59 40.81 -11.90
C GLN A 627 56.50 40.20 -10.98
N SER A 628 56.58 38.90 -10.76
CA SER A 628 55.72 38.22 -9.84
C SER A 628 56.30 36.86 -9.41
N ALA A 629 55.73 36.31 -8.35
CA ALA A 629 55.92 34.92 -7.92
C ALA A 629 54.62 34.31 -7.45
N THR A 630 54.37 33.06 -7.84
CA THR A 630 53.24 32.29 -7.38
C THR A 630 53.69 31.33 -6.29
N ILE A 631 53.18 31.51 -5.08
CA ILE A 631 53.58 30.76 -3.88
C ILE A 631 52.49 29.74 -3.54
N ALA A 632 52.89 28.47 -3.48
CA ALA A 632 52.03 27.41 -3.03
C ALA A 632 51.96 27.35 -1.49
N TYR A 633 53.13 27.42 -0.85
CA TYR A 633 53.22 27.48 0.61
C TYR A 633 54.57 28.08 1.10
N VAL A 634 54.53 28.51 2.35
CA VAL A 634 55.72 28.76 3.17
C VAL A 634 55.61 27.93 4.43
N LYS A 635 56.63 27.15 4.78
CA LYS A 635 56.62 26.37 6.02
C LYS A 635 57.95 26.37 6.72
N SER A 636 57.95 26.19 8.04
CA SER A 636 59.18 25.94 8.79
C SER A 636 59.68 24.52 8.56
N ILE A 637 61.04 24.37 8.56
CA ILE A 637 61.71 23.09 8.43
C ILE A 637 62.00 22.58 9.82
N GLN A 638 61.47 21.44 10.16
CA GLN A 638 61.71 20.74 11.42
C GLN A 638 63.06 19.98 11.34
N LYS A 639 63.77 19.90 12.47
CA LYS A 639 64.99 19.13 12.63
C LYS A 639 64.86 17.65 12.36
#